data_ff9670b17e224cf0d1408cf6c5e0e8b9
#
_entry.id   ff9670b17e224cf0d1408cf6c5e0e8b9
#
_cell.length_a   1.000
_cell.length_b   1.000
_cell.length_c   1.000
_cell.angle_alpha   90.00
_cell.angle_beta   90.00
_cell.angle_gamma   90.00
#
_symmetry.space_group_name_H-M   'P 1'
#
loop_
_entity.id
_entity.type
_entity.pdbx_description
1 polymer ?
#
loop_
_entity_poly.entity_id
_entity_poly.type
_entity_poly.pdbx_seq_one_letter_code
_entity_poly.pdbx_strand_id
1 'polypeptide(L)'
;MWAVAAGTNFSAFFILTANSWMQHPVGAVVNPKTGRAELDGVSGFLKLLSNELVWATVLHVISSALLVAGAVILGVSVWWMTKAARAKQDFEARELWRRVTRFGAIAMVAAGLVTAGTGHMQGQLVAEYQPAKMAAAEGLCHSCLLYTSDAADE
;
A
#
# COMPACT_ATOMS: atom_id res chain seq x y z
N MET A 1 22.12 3.87 7.62
CA MET A 1 20.68 4.18 7.50
C MET A 1 20.13 3.96 6.09
N TRP A 2 20.74 4.51 5.03
CA TRP A 2 20.27 4.34 3.64
C TRP A 2 20.22 2.89 3.16
N ALA A 3 21.21 2.06 3.52
CA ALA A 3 21.24 0.63 3.18
C ALA A 3 20.07 -0.14 3.80
N VAL A 4 19.71 0.18 5.05
CA VAL A 4 18.55 -0.43 5.71
C VAL A 4 17.26 -0.01 5.04
N ALA A 5 17.09 1.29 4.74
CA ALA A 5 15.92 1.79 4.05
C ALA A 5 15.76 1.14 2.66
N ALA A 6 16.84 1.06 1.89
CA ALA A 6 16.84 0.39 0.59
C ALA A 6 16.45 -1.10 0.72
N GLY A 7 17.10 -1.83 1.63
CA GLY A 7 16.83 -3.25 1.86
C GLY A 7 15.38 -3.52 2.28
N THR A 8 14.82 -2.68 3.14
CA THR A 8 13.42 -2.80 3.58
C THR A 8 12.45 -2.58 2.41
N ASN A 9 12.69 -1.56 1.57
CA ASN A 9 11.85 -1.31 0.40
C ASN A 9 11.95 -2.43 -0.65
N PHE A 10 13.16 -2.96 -0.89
CA PHE A 10 13.35 -4.12 -1.76
C PHE A 10 12.61 -5.36 -1.24
N SER A 11 12.73 -5.67 0.04
CA SER A 11 12.01 -6.76 0.68
C SER A 11 10.49 -6.59 0.54
N ALA A 12 9.97 -5.40 0.84
CA ALA A 12 8.56 -5.09 0.70
C ALA A 12 8.08 -5.27 -0.75
N PHE A 13 8.85 -4.79 -1.73
CA PHE A 13 8.52 -4.96 -3.15
C PHE A 13 8.36 -6.44 -3.54
N PHE A 14 9.28 -7.32 -3.17
CA PHE A 14 9.18 -8.74 -3.48
C PHE A 14 8.02 -9.43 -2.77
N ILE A 15 7.77 -9.08 -1.50
CA ILE A 15 6.62 -9.62 -0.74
C ILE A 15 5.30 -9.20 -1.40
N LEU A 16 5.18 -7.93 -1.76
CA LEU A 16 3.98 -7.39 -2.42
C LEU A 16 3.79 -7.98 -3.83
N THR A 17 4.88 -8.23 -4.55
CA THR A 17 4.85 -8.90 -5.86
C THR A 17 4.32 -10.33 -5.72
N ALA A 18 4.82 -11.10 -4.76
CA ALA A 18 4.33 -12.45 -4.50
C ALA A 18 2.85 -12.47 -4.08
N ASN A 19 2.45 -11.51 -3.23
CA ASN A 19 1.05 -11.37 -2.80
C ASN A 19 0.12 -11.00 -3.98
N SER A 20 0.57 -10.11 -4.85
CA SER A 20 -0.20 -9.71 -6.05
C SER A 20 -0.36 -10.87 -7.03
N TRP A 21 0.66 -11.70 -7.19
CA TRP A 21 0.58 -12.89 -8.02
C TRP A 21 -0.43 -13.92 -7.48
N MET A 22 -0.53 -14.09 -6.17
CA MET A 22 -1.55 -14.95 -5.56
C MET A 22 -2.98 -14.45 -5.82
N GLN A 23 -3.17 -13.16 -6.00
CA GLN A 23 -4.48 -12.56 -6.26
C GLN A 23 -4.83 -12.53 -7.76
N HIS A 24 -3.84 -12.33 -8.61
CA HIS A 24 -3.95 -12.28 -10.07
C HIS A 24 -2.70 -12.92 -10.71
N PRO A 25 -2.73 -14.26 -10.99
CA PRO A 25 -1.56 -15.03 -11.39
C PRO A 25 -1.21 -14.82 -12.87
N VAL A 26 -0.71 -13.65 -13.23
CA VAL A 26 -0.22 -13.34 -14.58
C VAL A 26 1.12 -14.05 -14.84
N GLY A 27 1.34 -14.48 -16.10
CA GLY A 27 2.57 -15.16 -16.53
C GLY A 27 2.75 -16.56 -15.94
N ALA A 28 1.69 -17.15 -15.38
CA ALA A 28 1.69 -18.51 -14.87
C ALA A 28 1.25 -19.49 -15.96
N VAL A 29 1.85 -20.67 -15.95
CA VAL A 29 1.43 -21.85 -16.73
C VAL A 29 1.22 -23.03 -15.79
N VAL A 30 0.23 -23.87 -16.08
CA VAL A 30 0.00 -25.07 -15.28
C VAL A 30 0.92 -26.17 -15.81
N ASN A 31 1.81 -26.67 -14.96
CA ASN A 31 2.66 -27.79 -15.29
C ASN A 31 1.79 -29.07 -15.41
N PRO A 32 1.69 -29.68 -16.60
CA PRO A 32 0.81 -30.85 -16.83
C PRO A 32 1.20 -32.07 -16.02
N LYS A 33 2.45 -32.14 -15.55
CA LYS A 33 2.95 -33.28 -14.76
C LYS A 33 2.66 -33.17 -13.28
N THR A 34 2.68 -31.95 -12.74
CA THR A 34 2.54 -31.69 -11.29
C THR A 34 1.21 -31.07 -10.94
N GLY A 35 0.45 -30.55 -11.90
CA GLY A 35 -0.78 -29.77 -11.69
C GLY A 35 -0.55 -28.44 -10.98
N ARG A 36 0.70 -27.99 -10.84
CA ARG A 36 1.06 -26.75 -10.14
C ARG A 36 1.18 -25.59 -11.13
N ALA A 37 0.77 -24.40 -10.68
CA ALA A 37 1.05 -23.17 -11.38
C ALA A 37 2.53 -22.80 -11.19
N GLU A 38 3.25 -22.62 -12.29
CA GLU A 38 4.65 -22.23 -12.32
C GLU A 38 4.81 -21.00 -13.22
N LEU A 39 5.82 -20.17 -12.97
CA LEU A 39 6.12 -19.06 -13.87
C LEU A 39 6.70 -19.57 -15.19
N ASP A 40 6.24 -18.99 -16.30
CA ASP A 40 6.75 -19.28 -17.66
C ASP A 40 8.13 -18.66 -17.88
N GLY A 41 9.13 -19.15 -17.17
CA GLY A 41 10.51 -18.70 -17.25
C GLY A 41 10.68 -17.18 -17.03
N VAL A 42 11.63 -16.58 -17.75
CA VAL A 42 11.92 -15.13 -17.65
C VAL A 42 10.76 -14.28 -18.17
N SER A 43 10.06 -14.73 -19.21
CA SER A 43 8.91 -14.01 -19.77
C SER A 43 7.76 -13.91 -18.79
N GLY A 44 7.47 -14.99 -18.07
CA GLY A 44 6.48 -15.02 -17.01
C GLY A 44 6.86 -14.10 -15.84
N PHE A 45 8.14 -14.08 -15.47
CA PHE A 45 8.64 -13.18 -14.42
C PHE A 45 8.52 -11.71 -14.82
N LEU A 46 8.82 -11.33 -16.06
CA LEU A 46 8.65 -9.96 -16.53
C LEU A 46 7.17 -9.55 -16.56
N LYS A 47 6.28 -10.46 -16.99
CA LYS A 47 4.82 -10.24 -16.92
C LYS A 47 4.34 -10.02 -15.48
N LEU A 48 4.89 -10.80 -14.54
CA LEU A 48 4.59 -10.64 -13.13
C LEU A 48 4.98 -9.24 -12.61
N LEU A 49 6.18 -8.76 -12.95
CA LEU A 49 6.64 -7.42 -12.56
C LEU A 49 5.84 -6.29 -13.25
N SER A 50 5.23 -6.58 -14.39
CA SER A 50 4.37 -5.63 -15.12
C SER A 50 2.90 -5.69 -14.68
N ASN A 51 2.56 -6.55 -13.73
CA ASN A 51 1.20 -6.65 -13.20
C ASN A 51 0.78 -5.33 -12.55
N GLU A 52 -0.36 -4.79 -12.99
CA GLU A 52 -0.90 -3.53 -12.47
C GLU A 52 -1.20 -3.59 -10.97
N LEU A 53 -1.64 -4.75 -10.47
CA LEU A 53 -1.92 -4.97 -9.06
C LEU A 53 -0.65 -4.82 -8.20
N VAL A 54 0.53 -5.20 -8.71
CA VAL A 54 1.83 -4.99 -8.04
C VAL A 54 2.07 -3.50 -7.83
N TRP A 55 1.96 -2.70 -8.90
CA TRP A 55 2.26 -1.28 -8.84
C TRP A 55 1.24 -0.49 -8.02
N ALA A 56 -0.05 -0.81 -8.15
CA ALA A 56 -1.08 -0.21 -7.31
C ALA A 56 -0.81 -0.46 -5.82
N THR A 57 -0.48 -1.71 -5.45
CA THR A 57 -0.19 -2.10 -4.07
C THR A 57 1.09 -1.47 -3.53
N VAL A 58 2.18 -1.49 -4.32
CA VAL A 58 3.47 -0.90 -3.93
C VAL A 58 3.34 0.60 -3.69
N LEU A 59 2.71 1.33 -4.61
CA LEU A 59 2.50 2.77 -4.47
C LEU A 59 1.62 3.10 -3.27
N HIS A 60 0.56 2.32 -3.04
CA HIS A 60 -0.31 2.50 -1.87
C HIS A 60 0.44 2.28 -0.55
N VAL A 61 1.22 1.21 -0.45
CA VAL A 61 1.99 0.89 0.77
C VAL A 61 3.07 1.94 1.05
N ILE A 62 3.81 2.38 0.03
CA ILE A 62 4.85 3.41 0.18
C ILE A 62 4.22 4.75 0.60
N SER A 63 3.15 5.18 -0.06
CA SER A 63 2.47 6.43 0.29
C SER A 63 1.86 6.38 1.68
N SER A 64 1.29 5.25 2.10
CA SER A 64 0.78 5.04 3.45
C SER A 64 1.90 5.11 4.51
N ALA A 65 3.06 4.53 4.23
CA ALA A 65 4.22 4.63 5.11
C ALA A 65 4.71 6.08 5.27
N LEU A 66 4.74 6.85 4.17
CA LEU A 66 5.07 8.27 4.20
C LEU A 66 4.02 9.09 4.94
N LEU A 67 2.74 8.75 4.83
CA LEU A 67 1.65 9.36 5.59
C LEU A 67 1.87 9.18 7.10
N VAL A 68 2.15 7.96 7.53
CA VAL A 68 2.44 7.64 8.94
C VAL A 68 3.69 8.38 9.41
N ALA A 69 4.77 8.39 8.64
CA ALA A 69 5.98 9.13 8.97
C ALA A 69 5.73 10.63 9.11
N GLY A 70 4.96 11.22 8.18
CA GLY A 70 4.55 12.62 8.25
C GLY A 70 3.71 12.93 9.49
N ALA A 71 2.78 12.05 9.85
CA ALA A 71 1.95 12.19 11.05
C ALA A 71 2.79 12.12 12.34
N VAL A 72 3.77 11.21 12.42
CA VAL A 72 4.69 11.11 13.56
C VAL A 72 5.55 12.38 13.68
N ILE A 73 6.15 12.84 12.57
CA ILE A 73 6.93 14.09 12.55
C ILE A 73 6.07 15.26 13.01
N LEU A 74 4.85 15.37 12.50
CA LEU A 74 3.91 16.42 12.87
C LEU A 74 3.58 16.37 14.37
N GLY A 75 3.18 15.21 14.87
CA GLY A 75 2.80 15.03 16.28
C GLY A 75 3.94 15.37 17.24
N VAL A 76 5.13 14.81 17.00
CA VAL A 76 6.32 15.07 17.82
C VAL A 76 6.74 16.54 17.77
N SER A 77 6.76 17.14 16.57
CA SER A 77 7.16 18.54 16.43
C SER A 77 6.18 19.53 17.07
N VAL A 78 4.88 19.26 16.99
CA VAL A 78 3.86 20.07 17.69
C VAL A 78 4.02 19.95 19.21
N TRP A 79 4.28 18.76 19.71
CA TRP A 79 4.55 18.55 21.13
C TRP A 79 5.74 19.39 21.62
N TRP A 80 6.89 19.29 20.92
CA TRP A 80 8.08 20.07 21.29
C TRP A 80 7.89 21.57 21.09
N MET A 81 7.20 21.99 20.03
CA MET A 81 6.86 23.39 19.80
C MET A 81 6.05 23.99 20.95
N THR A 82 5.03 23.27 21.42
CA THR A 82 4.21 23.74 22.55
C THR A 82 4.99 23.75 23.86
N LYS A 83 5.88 22.76 24.06
CA LYS A 83 6.77 22.72 25.24
C LYS A 83 7.75 23.92 25.26
N ALA A 84 8.41 24.17 24.12
CA ALA A 84 9.33 25.31 23.98
C ALA A 84 8.63 26.63 24.16
N ALA A 85 7.43 26.80 23.61
CA ALA A 85 6.64 28.01 23.79
C ALA A 85 6.25 28.26 25.28
N ARG A 86 5.87 27.20 26.00
CA ARG A 86 5.59 27.27 27.44
C ARG A 86 6.83 27.64 28.28
N ALA A 87 8.01 27.18 27.86
CA ALA A 87 9.29 27.48 28.49
C ALA A 87 9.84 28.87 28.09
N LYS A 88 9.11 29.66 27.31
CA LYS A 88 9.52 30.97 26.75
C LYS A 88 10.80 30.89 25.88
N GLN A 89 11.06 29.74 25.27
CA GLN A 89 12.16 29.54 24.33
C GLN A 89 11.67 29.90 22.90
N ASP A 90 11.37 31.18 22.67
CA ASP A 90 10.72 31.64 21.44
C ASP A 90 11.51 31.32 20.17
N PHE A 91 12.85 31.33 20.26
CA PHE A 91 13.69 30.98 19.10
C PHE A 91 13.51 29.52 18.66
N GLU A 92 13.58 28.57 19.60
CA GLU A 92 13.37 27.15 19.28
C GLU A 92 11.94 26.88 18.79
N ALA A 93 10.94 27.50 19.46
CA ALA A 93 9.56 27.30 19.07
C ALA A 93 9.27 27.81 17.65
N ARG A 94 9.81 28.97 17.27
CA ARG A 94 9.54 29.61 15.99
C ARG A 94 10.44 29.15 14.86
N GLU A 95 11.75 29.02 15.09
CA GLU A 95 12.71 28.76 14.02
C GLU A 95 12.88 27.26 13.74
N LEU A 96 12.93 26.42 14.75
CA LEU A 96 13.15 24.99 14.56
C LEU A 96 11.82 24.24 14.46
N TRP A 97 11.06 24.20 15.53
CA TRP A 97 9.89 23.32 15.61
C TRP A 97 8.78 23.73 14.65
N ARG A 98 8.57 25.01 14.40
CA ARG A 98 7.60 25.47 13.40
C ARG A 98 7.94 25.01 11.98
N ARG A 99 9.24 24.99 11.61
CA ARG A 99 9.67 24.49 10.30
C ARG A 99 9.43 22.99 10.18
N VAL A 100 9.79 22.23 11.21
CA VAL A 100 9.58 20.77 11.24
C VAL A 100 8.09 20.44 11.21
N THR A 101 7.26 21.16 11.96
CA THR A 101 5.79 21.00 11.94
C THR A 101 5.20 21.25 10.56
N ARG A 102 5.63 22.33 9.87
CA ARG A 102 5.18 22.60 8.50
C ARG A 102 5.60 21.52 7.54
N PHE A 103 6.83 21.03 7.63
CA PHE A 103 7.31 19.92 6.82
C PHE A 103 6.47 18.65 7.06
N GLY A 104 6.26 18.26 8.32
CA GLY A 104 5.44 17.11 8.69
C GLY A 104 3.99 17.22 8.18
N ALA A 105 3.39 18.43 8.31
CA ALA A 105 2.04 18.69 7.82
C ALA A 105 1.93 18.56 6.29
N ILE A 106 2.87 19.15 5.56
CA ILE A 106 2.90 19.09 4.09
C ILE A 106 3.12 17.64 3.64
N ALA A 107 4.08 16.94 4.25
CA ALA A 107 4.36 15.54 3.94
C ALA A 107 3.13 14.65 4.20
N MET A 108 2.46 14.84 5.34
CA MET A 108 1.26 14.09 5.71
C MET A 108 0.11 14.34 4.72
N VAL A 109 -0.16 15.59 4.35
CA VAL A 109 -1.24 15.93 3.41
C VAL A 109 -0.93 15.38 2.02
N ALA A 110 0.29 15.61 1.50
CA ALA A 110 0.69 15.11 0.19
C ALA A 110 0.62 13.58 0.10
N ALA A 111 1.20 12.89 1.09
CA ALA A 111 1.14 11.44 1.16
C ALA A 111 -0.30 10.93 1.32
N GLY A 112 -1.14 11.63 2.09
CA GLY A 112 -2.55 11.28 2.27
C GLY A 112 -3.35 11.33 0.98
N LEU A 113 -3.15 12.37 0.16
CA LEU A 113 -3.80 12.48 -1.15
C LEU A 113 -3.38 11.34 -2.09
N VAL A 114 -2.08 11.01 -2.12
CA VAL A 114 -1.57 9.88 -2.93
C VAL A 114 -2.12 8.56 -2.41
N THR A 115 -2.16 8.36 -1.08
CA THR A 115 -2.71 7.16 -0.45
C THR A 115 -4.19 6.98 -0.78
N ALA A 116 -4.98 8.05 -0.74
CA ALA A 116 -6.39 8.00 -1.11
C ALA A 116 -6.59 7.62 -2.58
N GLY A 117 -5.83 8.25 -3.49
CA GLY A 117 -5.90 7.93 -4.92
C GLY A 117 -5.47 6.50 -5.24
N THR A 118 -4.34 6.05 -4.70
CA THR A 118 -3.84 4.69 -4.91
C THR A 118 -4.71 3.64 -4.23
N GLY A 119 -5.30 3.96 -3.07
CA GLY A 119 -6.27 3.09 -2.38
C GLY A 119 -7.56 2.91 -3.18
N HIS A 120 -8.06 3.97 -3.80
CA HIS A 120 -9.21 3.87 -4.71
C HIS A 120 -8.90 2.97 -5.92
N MET A 121 -7.75 3.18 -6.58
CA MET A 121 -7.29 2.31 -7.66
C MET A 121 -7.20 0.84 -7.23
N GLN A 122 -6.58 0.59 -6.08
CA GLN A 122 -6.43 -0.77 -5.54
C GLN A 122 -7.79 -1.39 -5.21
N GLY A 123 -8.73 -0.61 -4.67
CA GLY A 123 -10.10 -1.06 -4.41
C GLY A 123 -10.82 -1.51 -5.68
N GLN A 124 -10.70 -0.75 -6.77
CA GLN A 124 -11.26 -1.12 -8.07
C GLN A 124 -10.66 -2.43 -8.61
N LEU A 125 -9.33 -2.59 -8.55
CA LEU A 125 -8.66 -3.82 -8.98
C LEU A 125 -9.06 -5.03 -8.13
N VAL A 126 -9.24 -4.85 -6.82
CA VAL A 126 -9.73 -5.93 -5.95
C VAL A 126 -11.18 -6.29 -6.26
N ALA A 127 -12.03 -5.32 -6.58
CA ALA A 127 -13.40 -5.58 -6.99
C ALA A 127 -13.48 -6.37 -8.30
N GLU A 128 -12.56 -6.11 -9.23
CA GLU A 128 -12.48 -6.78 -10.52
C GLU A 128 -11.90 -8.20 -10.42
N TYR A 129 -10.75 -8.36 -9.74
CA TYR A 129 -10.03 -9.65 -9.70
C TYR A 129 -10.43 -10.56 -8.54
N GLN A 130 -11.04 -10.01 -7.49
CA GLN A 130 -11.37 -10.71 -6.25
C GLN A 130 -12.73 -10.24 -5.71
N PRO A 131 -13.85 -10.37 -6.48
CA PRO A 131 -15.15 -9.83 -6.08
C PRO A 131 -15.66 -10.40 -4.74
N ALA A 132 -15.40 -11.67 -4.46
CA ALA A 132 -15.78 -12.28 -3.18
C ALA A 132 -15.02 -11.66 -1.98
N LYS A 133 -13.75 -11.27 -2.18
CA LYS A 133 -12.94 -10.57 -1.16
C LYS A 133 -13.47 -9.15 -0.94
N MET A 134 -13.85 -8.47 -2.01
CA MET A 134 -14.45 -7.13 -1.91
C MET A 134 -15.80 -7.19 -1.19
N ALA A 135 -16.68 -8.11 -1.56
CA ALA A 135 -17.96 -8.31 -0.90
C ALA A 135 -17.80 -8.62 0.60
N ALA A 136 -16.81 -9.43 0.97
CA ALA A 136 -16.49 -9.71 2.37
C ALA A 136 -16.00 -8.45 3.12
N ALA A 137 -15.18 -7.62 2.47
CA ALA A 137 -14.68 -6.37 3.04
C ALA A 137 -15.81 -5.34 3.25
N GLU A 138 -16.80 -5.32 2.37
CA GLU A 138 -17.98 -4.46 2.45
C GLU A 138 -19.09 -5.02 3.33
N GLY A 139 -18.95 -6.25 3.85
CA GLY A 139 -19.96 -6.91 4.67
C GLY A 139 -21.21 -7.35 3.89
N LEU A 140 -21.12 -7.54 2.60
CA LEU A 140 -22.23 -7.90 1.70
C LEU A 140 -22.49 -9.42 1.73
N CYS A 141 -22.81 -9.99 2.90
CA CYS A 141 -22.95 -11.43 3.08
C CYS A 141 -24.07 -12.07 2.22
N HIS A 142 -25.12 -11.32 1.86
CA HIS A 142 -26.21 -11.83 1.02
C HIS A 142 -25.86 -11.85 -0.47
N SER A 143 -25.03 -10.94 -0.95
CA SER A 143 -24.56 -10.92 -2.33
C SER A 143 -23.57 -12.05 -2.63
N CYS A 144 -22.82 -12.52 -1.62
CA CYS A 144 -21.90 -13.67 -1.77
C CYS A 144 -22.65 -14.98 -2.06
N LEU A 145 -23.86 -15.17 -1.54
CA LEU A 145 -24.66 -16.36 -1.78
C LEU A 145 -25.21 -16.42 -3.21
N LEU A 146 -25.63 -15.28 -3.77
CA LEU A 146 -26.08 -15.20 -5.16
C LEU A 146 -24.97 -15.47 -6.16
N TYR A 147 -23.77 -14.96 -5.91
CA TYR A 147 -22.62 -15.12 -6.81
C TYR A 147 -22.05 -16.53 -6.79
N THR A 148 -22.14 -17.26 -5.67
CA THR A 148 -21.70 -18.65 -5.57
C THR A 148 -22.71 -19.66 -6.13
N SER A 149 -24.00 -19.34 -6.17
CA SER A 149 -25.01 -20.20 -6.80
C SER A 149 -24.95 -20.17 -8.32
N ASP A 150 -24.77 -18.97 -8.91
CA ASP A 150 -24.68 -18.84 -10.37
C ASP A 150 -23.41 -19.47 -10.95
N ALA A 151 -22.32 -19.53 -10.19
CA ALA A 151 -21.08 -20.18 -10.61
C ALA A 151 -21.10 -21.72 -10.48
N ALA A 152 -22.12 -22.28 -9.82
CA ALA A 152 -22.28 -23.72 -9.67
C ALA A 152 -23.19 -24.34 -10.74
N ASP A 153 -23.92 -23.50 -11.50
CA ASP A 153 -24.88 -23.91 -12.51
C ASP A 153 -24.34 -23.79 -13.96
N GLU A 154 -23.05 -23.35 -14.14
CA GLU A 154 -22.29 -23.39 -15.39
C GLU A 154 -21.23 -24.53 -15.37
#